data_2f8f83bb503e0a2a9c97e6130a4321f8
#
_entry.id   2f8f83bb503e0a2a9c97e6130a4321f8
#
_cell.length_a   1.000
_cell.length_b   1.000
_cell.length_c   1.000
_cell.angle_alpha   90.00
_cell.angle_beta   90.00
_cell.angle_gamma   90.00
#
_symmetry.space_group_name_H-M   'P 1'
#
loop_
_entity.id
_entity.type
_entity.pdbx_description
1 polymer ?
#
loop_
_entity_poly.entity_id
_entity_poly.type
_entity_poly.pdbx_seq_one_letter_code
_entity_poly.pdbx_strand_id
1 'polypeptide(L)'
;LNADPQFEEPPKESYCEQIIMEHLGLRLNNAPADSWRKGVVSWTWRIKVLMHLETELMGTVRERAEDEAINVFARNLHDLLMAAPAGLRATMGLDPGLRTGVKVAVVDATGKLVATDTIYPHTGQAAKAAMTVAALCEKHNVELVAIGNGTASRETERFYLDVQKQFPKVTAQKVIVSEAGASVYSASELAAQEFPDLDVSLRGAVSIARRLQDPLAELVKIDPKSIGVGQYQHDVSQTQLARKLDAVVEDCVNAVGVDLNTASVPLLTRVAGLTRMMAQNIVAWRDENGQFQNRQQLLKVSRLGPKAFEQCAGFLRINHGDNPLDASTVHPEAYPVVERILAATQQALKDLMGNSSELRNLKASDFTDEKFGVPTVTDIIKELEKPGRDPRPEFKTAQFADGVETMNDLQPGMILEGAVTNVTNFGAFVDIGVHQDGLVHISSLSNKFVEDPHTVVKAGDIVKVKVLEVDLQRKRIALTMRLDEQPGETNARRGGGNERPQNNRPAAKPRGREAQPAGNSAMMDALAAAMGKKR
;
A
#
# COMPACT_ATOMS: atom_id res chain seq x y z
N LEU A 1 24.74 26.10 1.74
CA LEU A 1 24.51 26.80 0.45
C LEU A 1 25.81 27.41 -0.06
N ASN A 2 26.14 27.18 -1.34
CA ASN A 2 27.23 27.89 -2.01
C ASN A 2 26.65 29.10 -2.74
N ALA A 3 26.93 30.29 -2.23
CA ALA A 3 26.43 31.54 -2.81
C ALA A 3 27.16 31.94 -4.09
N ASP A 4 28.34 31.38 -4.33
CA ASP A 4 29.20 31.68 -5.48
C ASP A 4 29.60 30.36 -6.19
N PRO A 5 28.64 29.59 -6.79
CA PRO A 5 28.86 28.24 -7.30
C PRO A 5 29.80 28.17 -8.51
N GLN A 6 30.09 29.28 -9.17
CA GLN A 6 31.00 29.38 -10.30
C GLN A 6 32.49 29.36 -9.90
N PHE A 7 32.80 29.43 -8.61
CA PHE A 7 34.17 29.42 -8.09
C PHE A 7 34.45 28.13 -7.30
N GLU A 8 35.60 27.52 -7.50
CA GLU A 8 36.06 26.37 -6.71
C GLU A 8 36.36 26.76 -5.25
N GLU A 9 36.91 27.98 -5.05
CA GLU A 9 37.10 28.57 -3.73
C GLU A 9 36.25 29.85 -3.62
N PRO A 10 35.73 30.18 -2.41
CA PRO A 10 34.95 31.40 -2.21
C PRO A 10 35.77 32.62 -2.58
N PRO A 11 35.25 33.53 -3.42
CA PRO A 11 35.95 34.77 -3.77
C PRO A 11 36.08 35.67 -2.54
N LYS A 12 37.09 36.55 -2.54
CA LYS A 12 37.28 37.51 -1.43
C LYS A 12 36.06 38.44 -1.23
N GLU A 13 35.37 38.75 -2.28
CA GLU A 13 34.10 39.49 -2.28
C GLU A 13 33.05 38.64 -2.98
N SER A 14 32.01 38.25 -2.23
CA SER A 14 30.90 37.49 -2.78
C SER A 14 30.10 38.33 -3.79
N TYR A 15 29.59 37.69 -4.84
CA TYR A 15 28.62 38.32 -5.74
C TYR A 15 27.39 38.88 -5.00
N CYS A 16 26.96 38.23 -3.94
CA CYS A 16 25.86 38.70 -3.08
C CYS A 16 26.23 40.02 -2.34
N GLU A 17 27.50 40.18 -1.95
CA GLU A 17 27.96 41.47 -1.37
C GLU A 17 27.90 42.59 -2.39
N GLN A 18 28.21 42.31 -3.67
CA GLN A 18 28.08 43.29 -4.77
C GLN A 18 26.62 43.70 -4.98
N ILE A 19 25.68 42.73 -4.99
CA ILE A 19 24.23 43.01 -5.09
C ILE A 19 23.78 43.94 -3.95
N ILE A 20 24.24 43.70 -2.73
CA ILE A 20 23.89 44.55 -1.57
C ILE A 20 24.45 45.99 -1.78
N MET A 21 25.69 46.10 -2.24
CA MET A 21 26.29 47.42 -2.52
C MET A 21 25.53 48.19 -3.62
N GLU A 22 25.19 47.49 -4.70
CA GLU A 22 24.40 48.07 -5.81
C GLU A 22 23.02 48.53 -5.35
N HIS A 23 22.31 47.67 -4.60
CA HIS A 23 20.99 48.01 -4.08
C HIS A 23 20.99 49.23 -3.16
N LEU A 24 22.04 49.39 -2.34
CA LEU A 24 22.20 50.51 -1.45
C LEU A 24 22.85 51.73 -2.14
N GLY A 25 23.19 51.67 -3.41
CA GLY A 25 23.87 52.74 -4.15
C GLY A 25 25.28 53.06 -3.61
N LEU A 26 25.93 52.11 -2.94
CA LEU A 26 27.26 52.29 -2.36
C LEU A 26 28.32 52.21 -3.45
N ARG A 27 28.97 53.32 -3.73
CA ARG A 27 30.15 53.39 -4.60
C ARG A 27 31.39 53.56 -3.75
N LEU A 28 32.37 52.69 -3.92
CA LEU A 28 33.63 52.72 -3.22
C LEU A 28 34.64 53.50 -4.08
N ASN A 29 35.08 54.67 -3.59
CA ASN A 29 35.94 55.61 -4.33
C ASN A 29 37.30 55.79 -3.63
N ASN A 30 37.75 54.77 -2.85
CA ASN A 30 38.94 54.82 -1.99
C ASN A 30 38.88 55.94 -0.90
N ALA A 31 37.70 56.27 -0.46
CA ALA A 31 37.50 57.20 0.66
C ALA A 31 37.88 56.52 2.00
N PRO A 32 38.29 57.25 3.04
CA PRO A 32 38.68 56.69 4.34
C PRO A 32 37.62 55.77 4.97
N ALA A 33 36.32 56.04 4.69
CA ALA A 33 35.20 55.24 5.23
C ALA A 33 34.89 53.96 4.42
N ASP A 34 35.50 53.73 3.27
CA ASP A 34 35.14 52.64 2.38
C ASP A 34 35.51 51.27 2.95
N SER A 35 36.60 51.18 3.69
CA SER A 35 36.95 49.92 4.42
C SER A 35 35.87 49.55 5.43
N TRP A 36 35.37 50.51 6.20
CA TRP A 36 34.27 50.28 7.15
C TRP A 36 32.97 49.90 6.43
N ARG A 37 32.60 50.57 5.34
CA ARG A 37 31.42 50.28 4.52
C ARG A 37 31.46 48.83 3.99
N LYS A 38 32.61 48.40 3.44
CA LYS A 38 32.83 47.03 3.00
C LYS A 38 32.67 46.05 4.16
N GLY A 39 33.20 46.35 5.33
CA GLY A 39 33.04 45.50 6.52
C GLY A 39 31.59 45.34 6.95
N VAL A 40 30.80 46.42 6.89
CA VAL A 40 29.36 46.39 7.19
C VAL A 40 28.60 45.57 6.18
N VAL A 41 28.87 45.71 4.88
CA VAL A 41 28.22 44.90 3.82
C VAL A 41 28.55 43.42 3.98
N SER A 42 29.83 43.07 4.18
CA SER A 42 30.25 41.68 4.38
C SER A 42 29.62 41.06 5.64
N TRP A 43 29.59 41.82 6.76
CA TRP A 43 28.91 41.35 7.98
C TRP A 43 27.40 41.17 7.75
N THR A 44 26.74 42.11 7.06
CA THR A 44 25.31 42.07 6.77
C THR A 44 25.00 40.82 5.93
N TRP A 45 25.78 40.56 4.89
CA TRP A 45 25.63 39.39 4.05
C TRP A 45 25.79 38.09 4.88
N ARG A 46 26.93 37.92 5.51
CA ARG A 46 27.30 36.66 6.19
C ARG A 46 26.46 36.35 7.43
N ILE A 47 26.14 37.36 8.24
CA ILE A 47 25.50 37.17 9.54
C ILE A 47 24.00 37.40 9.51
N LYS A 48 23.49 38.23 8.61
CA LYS A 48 22.05 38.52 8.56
C LYS A 48 21.38 37.84 7.38
N VAL A 49 21.80 38.14 6.18
CA VAL A 49 21.09 37.73 4.96
C VAL A 49 21.31 36.26 4.65
N LEU A 50 22.57 35.79 4.64
CA LEU A 50 22.89 34.39 4.30
C LEU A 50 22.25 33.43 5.31
N MET A 51 22.39 33.69 6.60
CA MET A 51 21.80 32.79 7.64
C MET A 51 20.28 32.76 7.56
N HIS A 52 19.63 33.91 7.25
CA HIS A 52 18.18 33.93 7.07
C HIS A 52 17.76 33.14 5.84
N LEU A 53 18.41 33.33 4.71
CA LEU A 53 18.13 32.61 3.48
C LEU A 53 18.38 31.12 3.59
N GLU A 54 19.47 30.72 4.26
CA GLU A 54 19.73 29.29 4.52
C GLU A 54 18.59 28.65 5.30
N THR A 55 18.16 29.30 6.39
CA THR A 55 17.06 28.79 7.23
C THR A 55 15.76 28.69 6.43
N GLU A 56 15.42 29.72 5.68
CA GLU A 56 14.18 29.77 4.86
C GLU A 56 14.20 28.71 3.75
N LEU A 57 15.28 28.66 2.96
CA LEU A 57 15.39 27.72 1.84
C LEU A 57 15.43 26.26 2.31
N MET A 58 16.19 25.98 3.38
CA MET A 58 16.23 24.63 3.95
C MET A 58 14.90 24.23 4.56
N GLY A 59 14.17 25.20 5.19
CA GLY A 59 12.81 25.00 5.65
C GLY A 59 11.86 24.61 4.51
N THR A 60 11.89 25.36 3.41
CA THR A 60 11.06 25.06 2.22
C THR A 60 11.38 23.70 1.60
N VAL A 61 12.66 23.33 1.49
CA VAL A 61 13.07 22.03 0.96
C VAL A 61 12.58 20.90 1.89
N ARG A 62 12.70 21.10 3.19
CA ARG A 62 12.23 20.14 4.19
C ARG A 62 10.72 19.93 4.12
N GLU A 63 9.93 21.00 4.08
CA GLU A 63 8.47 20.93 3.96
C GLU A 63 8.04 20.13 2.73
N ARG A 64 8.65 20.38 1.56
CA ARG A 64 8.38 19.61 0.34
C ARG A 64 8.73 18.14 0.47
N ALA A 65 9.85 17.83 1.13
CA ALA A 65 10.27 16.44 1.37
C ALA A 65 9.32 15.71 2.33
N GLU A 66 8.83 16.41 3.37
CA GLU A 66 7.84 15.87 4.31
C GLU A 66 6.51 15.59 3.62
N ASP A 67 6.02 16.52 2.79
CA ASP A 67 4.79 16.35 2.00
C ASP A 67 4.88 15.13 1.06
N GLU A 68 6.01 14.96 0.36
CA GLU A 68 6.21 13.81 -0.53
C GLU A 68 6.27 12.49 0.26
N ALA A 69 6.95 12.45 1.40
CA ALA A 69 7.00 11.27 2.27
C ALA A 69 5.59 10.88 2.79
N ILE A 70 4.78 11.87 3.17
CA ILE A 70 3.37 11.66 3.58
C ILE A 70 2.54 11.13 2.41
N ASN A 71 2.72 11.65 1.20
CA ASN A 71 2.00 11.18 0.02
C ASN A 71 2.40 9.77 -0.40
N VAL A 72 3.67 9.38 -0.26
CA VAL A 72 4.12 8.00 -0.49
C VAL A 72 3.44 7.05 0.50
N PHE A 73 3.42 7.39 1.79
CA PHE A 73 2.70 6.58 2.79
C PHE A 73 1.22 6.44 2.44
N ALA A 74 0.57 7.55 2.09
CA ALA A 74 -0.84 7.55 1.72
C ALA A 74 -1.14 6.63 0.54
N ARG A 75 -0.30 6.63 -0.50
CA ARG A 75 -0.42 5.73 -1.66
C ARG A 75 -0.22 4.27 -1.26
N ASN A 76 0.82 3.96 -0.51
CA ASN A 76 1.07 2.60 -0.05
C ASN A 76 -0.07 2.06 0.83
N LEU A 77 -0.61 2.89 1.71
CA LEU A 77 -1.78 2.54 2.52
C LEU A 77 -3.01 2.28 1.66
N HIS A 78 -3.30 3.16 0.70
CA HIS A 78 -4.40 2.99 -0.25
C HIS A 78 -4.29 1.65 -0.99
N ASP A 79 -3.11 1.30 -1.52
CA ASP A 79 -2.90 0.07 -2.27
C ASP A 79 -3.10 -1.18 -1.40
N LEU A 80 -2.72 -1.13 -0.12
CA LEU A 80 -3.00 -2.22 0.83
C LEU A 80 -4.48 -2.36 1.13
N LEU A 81 -5.18 -1.24 1.37
CA LEU A 81 -6.62 -1.25 1.69
C LEU A 81 -7.46 -1.71 0.50
N MET A 82 -7.07 -1.31 -0.71
CA MET A 82 -7.77 -1.61 -1.95
C MET A 82 -7.25 -2.88 -2.64
N ALA A 83 -6.44 -3.69 -1.96
CA ALA A 83 -6.01 -4.99 -2.49
C ALA A 83 -7.19 -5.93 -2.70
N ALA A 84 -7.06 -6.84 -3.68
CA ALA A 84 -8.11 -7.78 -4.06
C ALA A 84 -8.53 -8.69 -2.89
N PRO A 85 -9.79 -8.68 -2.47
CA PRO A 85 -10.27 -9.61 -1.44
C PRO A 85 -10.46 -11.02 -2.02
N ALA A 86 -9.94 -12.03 -1.33
CA ALA A 86 -10.17 -13.42 -1.71
C ALA A 86 -11.63 -13.88 -1.45
N GLY A 87 -12.36 -13.12 -0.65
CA GLY A 87 -13.77 -13.37 -0.34
C GLY A 87 -13.98 -14.46 0.70
N LEU A 88 -15.18 -15.02 0.71
CA LEU A 88 -15.68 -15.94 1.72
C LEU A 88 -15.14 -17.37 1.50
N ARG A 89 -13.85 -17.58 1.79
CA ARG A 89 -13.15 -18.87 1.67
C ARG A 89 -12.49 -19.26 2.97
N ALA A 90 -12.56 -20.55 3.34
CA ALA A 90 -11.83 -21.05 4.49
C ALA A 90 -10.33 -20.84 4.30
N THR A 91 -9.71 -20.11 5.22
CA THR A 91 -8.32 -19.65 5.07
C THR A 91 -7.48 -20.02 6.29
N MET A 92 -6.29 -20.57 6.05
CA MET A 92 -5.27 -20.76 7.07
C MET A 92 -4.28 -19.60 7.03
N GLY A 93 -4.04 -18.95 8.17
CA GLY A 93 -3.00 -17.95 8.33
C GLY A 93 -1.75 -18.56 8.95
N LEU A 94 -0.61 -18.31 8.36
CA LEU A 94 0.71 -18.66 8.86
C LEU A 94 1.47 -17.37 9.17
N ASP A 95 1.75 -17.17 10.46
CA ASP A 95 2.60 -16.07 10.92
C ASP A 95 4.02 -16.62 11.13
N PRO A 96 4.99 -16.29 10.24
CA PRO A 96 6.28 -16.93 10.21
C PRO A 96 7.14 -16.62 11.45
N GLY A 97 7.92 -17.60 11.91
CA GLY A 97 8.86 -17.43 13.01
C GLY A 97 9.90 -18.54 13.08
N LEU A 98 11.20 -18.20 12.98
CA LEU A 98 12.29 -19.17 12.97
C LEU A 98 12.46 -19.90 14.31
N ARG A 99 12.54 -19.14 15.41
CA ARG A 99 12.77 -19.68 16.76
C ARG A 99 11.49 -19.88 17.57
N THR A 100 10.57 -18.93 17.44
CA THR A 100 9.32 -18.91 18.19
C THR A 100 8.26 -19.85 17.62
N GLY A 101 8.57 -20.53 16.51
CA GLY A 101 7.63 -21.35 15.73
C GLY A 101 6.73 -20.51 14.83
N VAL A 102 6.15 -21.17 13.84
CA VAL A 102 5.13 -20.60 12.95
C VAL A 102 3.78 -20.71 13.64
N LYS A 103 3.10 -19.59 13.83
CA LYS A 103 1.75 -19.54 14.42
C LYS A 103 0.74 -19.85 13.32
N VAL A 104 -0.17 -20.74 13.62
CA VAL A 104 -1.19 -21.21 12.69
C VAL A 104 -2.56 -20.81 13.21
N ALA A 105 -3.37 -20.21 12.37
CA ALA A 105 -4.78 -19.96 12.65
C ALA A 105 -5.62 -20.34 11.44
N VAL A 106 -6.72 -21.03 11.66
CA VAL A 106 -7.69 -21.33 10.60
C VAL A 106 -8.96 -20.55 10.85
N VAL A 107 -9.40 -19.80 9.85
CA VAL A 107 -10.69 -19.11 9.85
C VAL A 107 -11.61 -19.75 8.81
N ASP A 108 -12.88 -19.85 9.14
CA ASP A 108 -13.89 -20.33 8.20
C ASP A 108 -14.24 -19.26 7.14
N ALA A 109 -15.16 -19.57 6.24
CA ALA A 109 -15.58 -18.65 5.18
C ALA A 109 -16.16 -17.32 5.71
N THR A 110 -16.62 -17.27 6.96
CA THR A 110 -17.16 -16.04 7.58
C THR A 110 -16.10 -15.25 8.36
N GLY A 111 -14.85 -15.71 8.38
CA GLY A 111 -13.77 -15.11 9.15
C GLY A 111 -13.76 -15.51 10.64
N LYS A 112 -14.60 -16.48 11.06
CA LYS A 112 -14.61 -17.00 12.42
C LYS A 112 -13.43 -17.92 12.65
N LEU A 113 -12.70 -17.71 13.74
CA LEU A 113 -11.61 -18.59 14.15
C LEU A 113 -12.15 -19.98 14.53
N VAL A 114 -11.63 -21.03 13.89
CA VAL A 114 -12.04 -22.43 14.11
C VAL A 114 -10.93 -23.34 14.63
N ALA A 115 -9.66 -22.99 14.40
CA ALA A 115 -8.51 -23.74 14.93
C ALA A 115 -7.27 -22.87 15.06
N THR A 116 -6.40 -23.19 16.01
CA THR A 116 -5.08 -22.59 16.16
C THR A 116 -4.05 -23.63 16.54
N ASP A 117 -2.79 -23.41 16.17
CA ASP A 117 -1.64 -24.22 16.60
C ASP A 117 -0.34 -23.39 16.52
N THR A 118 0.72 -23.93 17.08
CA THR A 118 2.10 -23.42 16.87
C THR A 118 2.97 -24.57 16.42
N ILE A 119 3.52 -24.47 15.21
CA ILE A 119 4.34 -25.50 14.59
C ILE A 119 5.80 -25.06 14.51
N TYR A 120 6.72 -26.02 14.49
CA TYR A 120 8.16 -25.79 14.51
C TYR A 120 8.87 -26.44 13.32
N PRO A 121 8.56 -26.04 12.07
CA PRO A 121 9.14 -26.68 10.89
C PRO A 121 10.65 -26.46 10.76
N HIS A 122 11.17 -25.35 11.33
CA HIS A 122 12.56 -24.92 11.18
C HIS A 122 13.50 -25.40 12.31
N THR A 123 12.97 -26.12 13.30
CA THR A 123 13.73 -26.56 14.49
C THR A 123 13.67 -28.09 14.71
N GLY A 124 13.71 -28.86 13.62
CA GLY A 124 13.79 -30.32 13.66
C GLY A 124 12.45 -31.05 13.82
N GLN A 125 11.32 -30.34 13.80
CA GLN A 125 9.96 -30.94 13.90
C GLN A 125 9.17 -30.83 12.59
N ALA A 126 9.84 -30.76 11.44
CA ALA A 126 9.21 -30.54 10.13
C ALA A 126 8.15 -31.59 9.80
N ALA A 127 8.41 -32.90 10.08
CA ALA A 127 7.44 -33.97 9.80
C ALA A 127 6.17 -33.83 10.65
N LYS A 128 6.30 -33.50 11.94
CA LYS A 128 5.15 -33.28 12.82
C LYS A 128 4.37 -32.05 12.38
N ALA A 129 5.06 -30.96 12.06
CA ALA A 129 4.46 -29.74 11.55
C ALA A 129 3.68 -29.99 10.24
N ALA A 130 4.22 -30.79 9.33
CA ALA A 130 3.59 -31.14 8.07
C ALA A 130 2.28 -31.93 8.29
N MET A 131 2.29 -32.92 9.19
CA MET A 131 1.08 -33.67 9.56
C MET A 131 0.02 -32.76 10.18
N THR A 132 0.41 -31.85 11.06
CA THR A 132 -0.52 -30.87 11.68
C THR A 132 -1.19 -29.98 10.62
N VAL A 133 -0.40 -29.39 9.72
CA VAL A 133 -0.95 -28.53 8.65
C VAL A 133 -1.88 -29.32 7.74
N ALA A 134 -1.48 -30.52 7.31
CA ALA A 134 -2.32 -31.36 6.46
C ALA A 134 -3.64 -31.73 7.14
N ALA A 135 -3.60 -32.15 8.41
CA ALA A 135 -4.80 -32.48 9.18
C ALA A 135 -5.76 -31.28 9.35
N LEU A 136 -5.21 -30.08 9.61
CA LEU A 136 -6.03 -28.85 9.71
C LEU A 136 -6.65 -28.47 8.36
N CYS A 137 -5.90 -28.58 7.26
CA CYS A 137 -6.41 -28.34 5.91
C CYS A 137 -7.57 -29.27 5.56
N GLU A 138 -7.42 -30.57 5.80
CA GLU A 138 -8.48 -31.56 5.52
C GLU A 138 -9.69 -31.35 6.42
N LYS A 139 -9.47 -31.16 7.74
CA LYS A 139 -10.56 -31.05 8.72
C LYS A 139 -11.46 -29.82 8.48
N HIS A 140 -10.87 -28.71 8.07
CA HIS A 140 -11.58 -27.45 7.93
C HIS A 140 -11.80 -27.04 6.47
N ASN A 141 -11.54 -27.94 5.51
CA ASN A 141 -11.68 -27.70 4.07
C ASN A 141 -11.01 -26.37 3.65
N VAL A 142 -9.76 -26.18 4.08
CA VAL A 142 -9.00 -24.97 3.80
C VAL A 142 -8.77 -24.84 2.29
N GLU A 143 -9.14 -23.70 1.73
CA GLU A 143 -9.00 -23.39 0.31
C GLU A 143 -7.78 -22.48 0.04
N LEU A 144 -7.40 -21.66 1.02
CA LEU A 144 -6.31 -20.69 0.90
C LEU A 144 -5.38 -20.75 2.11
N VAL A 145 -4.09 -20.56 1.87
CA VAL A 145 -3.07 -20.41 2.91
C VAL A 145 -2.38 -19.07 2.78
N ALA A 146 -2.68 -18.17 3.71
CA ALA A 146 -2.08 -16.86 3.82
C ALA A 146 -0.77 -16.94 4.60
N ILE A 147 0.35 -16.62 4.01
CA ILE A 147 1.67 -16.61 4.66
C ILE A 147 2.11 -15.15 4.83
N GLY A 148 2.41 -14.74 6.06
CA GLY A 148 2.93 -13.41 6.35
C GLY A 148 4.27 -13.18 5.64
N ASN A 149 4.51 -11.96 5.14
CA ASN A 149 5.72 -11.61 4.39
C ASN A 149 6.91 -11.16 5.25
N GLY A 150 6.88 -11.41 6.55
CA GLY A 150 7.96 -11.04 7.48
C GLY A 150 9.13 -12.02 7.51
N THR A 151 9.86 -11.98 8.62
CA THR A 151 11.03 -12.85 8.83
C THR A 151 10.63 -14.31 8.78
N ALA A 152 11.36 -15.14 8.03
CA ALA A 152 11.08 -16.56 7.77
C ALA A 152 9.87 -16.84 6.85
N SER A 153 9.37 -15.85 6.14
CA SER A 153 8.28 -16.04 5.16
C SER A 153 8.66 -17.07 4.10
N ARG A 154 9.85 -16.97 3.52
CA ARG A 154 10.34 -17.87 2.47
C ARG A 154 10.56 -19.30 2.96
N GLU A 155 11.08 -19.46 4.17
CA GLU A 155 11.26 -20.77 4.79
C GLU A 155 9.89 -21.43 5.08
N THR A 156 8.91 -20.63 5.53
CA THR A 156 7.54 -21.09 5.77
C THR A 156 6.84 -21.44 4.45
N GLU A 157 7.07 -20.70 3.40
CA GLU A 157 6.56 -20.99 2.07
C GLU A 157 7.12 -22.31 1.53
N ARG A 158 8.45 -22.53 1.60
CA ARG A 158 9.06 -23.82 1.22
C ARG A 158 8.48 -24.98 2.02
N PHE A 159 8.38 -24.80 3.32
CA PHE A 159 7.77 -25.82 4.18
C PHE A 159 6.36 -26.17 3.71
N TYR A 160 5.53 -25.16 3.36
CA TYR A 160 4.18 -25.43 2.88
C TYR A 160 4.16 -26.15 1.53
N LEU A 161 5.03 -25.79 0.59
CA LEU A 161 5.19 -26.53 -0.67
C LEU A 161 5.61 -27.99 -0.44
N ASP A 162 6.49 -28.25 0.52
CA ASP A 162 6.85 -29.62 0.90
C ASP A 162 5.67 -30.37 1.53
N VAL A 163 4.81 -29.70 2.29
CA VAL A 163 3.55 -30.29 2.79
C VAL A 163 2.65 -30.70 1.63
N GLN A 164 2.48 -29.87 0.61
CA GLN A 164 1.67 -30.22 -0.57
C GLN A 164 2.24 -31.42 -1.34
N LYS A 165 3.58 -31.52 -1.49
CA LYS A 165 4.25 -32.67 -2.12
C LYS A 165 4.04 -33.97 -1.33
N GLN A 166 4.07 -33.89 0.01
CA GLN A 166 3.91 -35.06 0.90
C GLN A 166 2.44 -35.49 1.06
N PHE A 167 1.52 -34.53 1.00
CA PHE A 167 0.09 -34.73 1.21
C PHE A 167 -0.73 -34.21 0.02
N PRO A 168 -0.91 -35.02 -1.06
CA PRO A 168 -1.57 -34.58 -2.29
C PRO A 168 -3.03 -34.11 -2.13
N LYS A 169 -3.65 -34.41 -0.99
CA LYS A 169 -4.99 -33.92 -0.65
C LYS A 169 -5.00 -32.45 -0.22
N VAL A 170 -3.85 -31.89 0.14
CA VAL A 170 -3.71 -30.47 0.49
C VAL A 170 -3.60 -29.66 -0.80
N THR A 171 -4.73 -29.23 -1.31
CA THR A 171 -4.84 -28.46 -2.57
C THR A 171 -4.97 -26.95 -2.36
N ALA A 172 -4.98 -26.50 -1.10
CA ALA A 172 -5.14 -25.10 -0.75
C ALA A 172 -4.04 -24.22 -1.38
N GLN A 173 -4.43 -23.15 -2.06
CA GLN A 173 -3.49 -22.26 -2.72
C GLN A 173 -2.79 -21.35 -1.70
N LYS A 174 -1.46 -21.23 -1.80
CA LYS A 174 -0.69 -20.31 -0.98
C LYS A 174 -0.75 -18.89 -1.54
N VAL A 175 -0.78 -17.91 -0.66
CA VAL A 175 -0.71 -16.48 -0.99
C VAL A 175 0.17 -15.78 0.04
N ILE A 176 1.15 -15.02 -0.41
CA ILE A 176 1.94 -14.17 0.47
C ILE A 176 1.12 -12.92 0.80
N VAL A 177 0.98 -12.62 2.08
CA VAL A 177 0.15 -11.53 2.59
C VAL A 177 1.02 -10.56 3.40
N SER A 178 0.81 -9.27 3.22
CA SER A 178 1.48 -8.26 4.06
C SER A 178 1.07 -8.44 5.53
N GLU A 179 2.03 -8.64 6.42
CA GLU A 179 1.82 -8.68 7.87
C GLU A 179 1.96 -7.31 8.54
N ALA A 180 2.11 -6.23 7.76
CA ALA A 180 2.28 -4.87 8.27
C ALA A 180 1.22 -4.53 9.33
N GLY A 181 1.66 -4.12 10.53
CA GLY A 181 0.80 -3.82 11.68
C GLY A 181 0.12 -5.02 12.36
N ALA A 182 0.33 -6.28 11.94
CA ALA A 182 -0.29 -7.45 12.56
C ALA A 182 0.10 -7.61 14.03
N SER A 183 1.34 -7.31 14.39
CA SER A 183 1.82 -7.31 15.76
C SER A 183 1.15 -6.22 16.62
N VAL A 184 0.89 -5.05 16.03
CA VAL A 184 0.17 -3.95 16.71
C VAL A 184 -1.28 -4.36 16.97
N TYR A 185 -1.95 -4.94 15.98
CA TYR A 185 -3.30 -5.49 16.16
C TYR A 185 -3.32 -6.54 17.27
N SER A 186 -2.41 -7.51 17.24
CA SER A 186 -2.41 -8.63 18.20
C SER A 186 -2.30 -8.16 19.67
N ALA A 187 -1.58 -7.07 19.91
CA ALA A 187 -1.41 -6.46 21.22
C ALA A 187 -2.51 -5.44 21.58
N SER A 188 -3.43 -5.13 20.66
CA SER A 188 -4.45 -4.11 20.88
C SER A 188 -5.56 -4.56 21.82
N GLU A 189 -6.23 -3.60 22.44
CA GLU A 189 -7.43 -3.83 23.26
C GLU A 189 -8.56 -4.47 22.43
N LEU A 190 -8.71 -4.07 21.16
CA LEU A 190 -9.67 -4.63 20.25
C LEU A 190 -9.45 -6.13 20.04
N ALA A 191 -8.22 -6.55 19.78
CA ALA A 191 -7.88 -7.96 19.61
C ALA A 191 -8.07 -8.76 20.93
N ALA A 192 -7.85 -8.13 22.08
CA ALA A 192 -8.15 -8.74 23.38
C ALA A 192 -9.65 -8.93 23.61
N GLN A 193 -10.49 -8.00 23.11
CA GLN A 193 -11.95 -8.14 23.16
C GLN A 193 -12.47 -9.17 22.16
N GLU A 194 -11.90 -9.23 20.94
CA GLU A 194 -12.27 -10.25 19.93
C GLU A 194 -11.86 -11.67 20.35
N PHE A 195 -10.72 -11.81 21.04
CA PHE A 195 -10.11 -13.08 21.42
C PHE A 195 -9.59 -13.04 22.86
N PRO A 196 -10.48 -13.02 23.88
CA PRO A 196 -10.07 -12.90 25.28
C PRO A 196 -9.22 -14.08 25.77
N ASP A 197 -9.52 -15.29 25.27
CA ASP A 197 -8.87 -16.54 25.69
C ASP A 197 -7.71 -16.97 24.78
N LEU A 198 -7.43 -16.21 23.71
CA LEU A 198 -6.38 -16.56 22.74
C LEU A 198 -5.06 -15.86 23.12
N ASP A 199 -3.98 -16.63 23.09
CA ASP A 199 -2.63 -16.07 23.26
C ASP A 199 -2.34 -14.97 22.25
N VAL A 200 -1.71 -13.88 22.72
CA VAL A 200 -1.40 -12.70 21.92
C VAL A 200 -0.62 -13.06 20.65
N SER A 201 0.31 -14.04 20.75
CA SER A 201 1.14 -14.46 19.62
C SER A 201 0.34 -15.12 18.49
N LEU A 202 -0.83 -15.69 18.77
CA LEU A 202 -1.69 -16.36 17.77
C LEU A 202 -2.64 -15.38 17.06
N ARG A 203 -2.95 -14.24 17.68
CA ARG A 203 -3.86 -13.23 17.10
C ARG A 203 -3.32 -12.65 15.79
N GLY A 204 -1.99 -12.58 15.64
CA GLY A 204 -1.33 -12.16 14.38
C GLY A 204 -1.68 -13.08 13.22
N ALA A 205 -1.61 -14.40 13.42
CA ALA A 205 -1.98 -15.38 12.39
C ALA A 205 -3.45 -15.29 11.99
N VAL A 206 -4.36 -15.00 12.94
CA VAL A 206 -5.78 -14.77 12.63
C VAL A 206 -5.93 -13.52 11.74
N SER A 207 -5.23 -12.44 12.06
CA SER A 207 -5.25 -11.23 11.25
C SER A 207 -4.72 -11.47 9.85
N ILE A 208 -3.62 -12.22 9.69
CA ILE A 208 -3.05 -12.59 8.39
C ILE A 208 -4.08 -13.38 7.55
N ALA A 209 -4.78 -14.35 8.14
CA ALA A 209 -5.83 -15.10 7.44
C ALA A 209 -6.99 -14.20 6.97
N ARG A 210 -7.51 -13.35 7.88
CA ARG A 210 -8.63 -12.45 7.59
C ARG A 210 -8.28 -11.37 6.57
N ARG A 211 -7.03 -10.89 6.54
CA ARG A 211 -6.57 -9.93 5.51
C ARG A 211 -6.62 -10.49 4.11
N LEU A 212 -6.40 -11.80 3.95
CA LEU A 212 -6.56 -12.43 2.64
C LEU A 212 -8.04 -12.47 2.24
N GLN A 213 -8.94 -12.73 3.18
CA GLN A 213 -10.38 -12.70 2.91
C GLN A 213 -10.87 -11.31 2.53
N ASP A 214 -10.57 -10.30 3.35
CA ASP A 214 -10.86 -8.89 3.09
C ASP A 214 -9.83 -7.96 3.73
N PRO A 215 -8.87 -7.42 2.95
CA PRO A 215 -7.83 -6.53 3.46
C PRO A 215 -8.39 -5.29 4.15
N LEU A 216 -9.40 -4.65 3.55
CA LEU A 216 -9.98 -3.42 4.06
C LEU A 216 -10.64 -3.65 5.43
N ALA A 217 -11.49 -4.66 5.54
CA ALA A 217 -12.25 -4.97 6.76
C ALA A 217 -11.33 -5.29 7.95
N GLU A 218 -10.15 -5.86 7.69
CA GLU A 218 -9.19 -6.19 8.73
C GLU A 218 -8.26 -5.04 9.07
N LEU A 219 -7.70 -4.34 8.06
CA LEU A 219 -6.70 -3.28 8.27
C LEU A 219 -7.28 -2.03 8.94
N VAL A 220 -8.58 -1.75 8.80
CA VAL A 220 -9.25 -0.63 9.49
C VAL A 220 -9.24 -0.76 11.01
N LYS A 221 -8.96 -1.95 11.54
CA LYS A 221 -8.82 -2.22 12.98
C LYS A 221 -7.53 -1.67 13.59
N ILE A 222 -6.58 -1.28 12.75
CA ILE A 222 -5.24 -0.81 13.12
C ILE A 222 -5.16 0.70 12.91
N ASP A 223 -4.50 1.41 13.82
CA ASP A 223 -4.15 2.82 13.59
C ASP A 223 -3.31 2.90 12.29
N PRO A 224 -3.73 3.69 11.28
CA PRO A 224 -3.05 3.76 10.00
C PRO A 224 -1.56 4.04 10.09
N LYS A 225 -1.11 4.87 11.04
CA LYS A 225 0.32 5.14 11.27
C LYS A 225 1.08 3.89 11.72
N SER A 226 0.42 3.00 12.43
CA SER A 226 1.00 1.76 12.98
C SER A 226 1.12 0.65 11.94
N ILE A 227 0.50 0.79 10.77
CA ILE A 227 0.68 -0.16 9.65
C ILE A 227 2.13 -0.11 9.14
N GLY A 228 2.78 1.07 9.18
CA GLY A 228 4.22 1.15 9.00
C GLY A 228 4.72 0.97 7.56
N VAL A 229 3.93 1.37 6.57
CA VAL A 229 4.28 1.30 5.13
C VAL A 229 4.83 2.60 4.57
N GLY A 230 5.17 3.56 5.45
CA GLY A 230 5.77 4.83 5.08
C GLY A 230 7.30 4.77 5.06
N GLN A 231 7.90 5.75 4.40
CA GLN A 231 9.31 6.06 4.50
C GLN A 231 9.47 7.34 5.34
N TYR A 232 10.48 7.38 6.22
CA TYR A 232 10.76 8.54 7.08
C TYR A 232 9.55 9.00 7.92
N GLN A 233 8.63 8.09 8.25
CA GLN A 233 7.37 8.42 8.91
C GLN A 233 7.53 9.09 10.30
N HIS A 234 8.68 8.93 10.95
CA HIS A 234 8.98 9.55 12.23
C HIS A 234 9.58 10.96 12.09
N ASP A 235 10.04 11.33 10.90
CA ASP A 235 10.71 12.59 10.60
C ASP A 235 9.78 13.65 10.01
N VAL A 236 8.51 13.31 9.77
CA VAL A 236 7.49 14.19 9.20
C VAL A 236 6.52 14.72 10.26
N SER A 237 5.75 15.75 9.92
CA SER A 237 4.67 16.27 10.75
C SER A 237 3.64 15.21 11.09
N GLN A 238 3.59 14.75 12.35
CA GLN A 238 2.69 13.69 12.80
C GLN A 238 1.21 14.05 12.69
N THR A 239 0.88 15.33 12.78
CA THR A 239 -0.50 15.82 12.65
C THR A 239 -0.96 15.78 11.19
N GLN A 240 -0.11 16.20 10.25
CA GLN A 240 -0.42 16.14 8.82
C GLN A 240 -0.48 14.68 8.35
N LEU A 241 0.46 13.84 8.78
CA LEU A 241 0.46 12.40 8.50
C LEU A 241 -0.86 11.76 8.96
N ALA A 242 -1.25 11.94 10.23
CA ALA A 242 -2.48 11.37 10.77
C ALA A 242 -3.72 11.78 9.94
N ARG A 243 -3.88 13.09 9.66
CA ARG A 243 -5.00 13.59 8.86
C ARG A 243 -5.04 13.00 7.45
N LYS A 244 -3.87 12.89 6.79
CA LYS A 244 -3.78 12.34 5.44
C LYS A 244 -4.16 10.86 5.42
N LEU A 245 -3.64 10.07 6.38
CA LEU A 245 -3.91 8.64 6.45
C LEU A 245 -5.37 8.35 6.83
N ASP A 246 -5.94 9.10 7.78
CA ASP A 246 -7.36 8.98 8.12
C ASP A 246 -8.27 9.27 6.93
N ALA A 247 -7.96 10.31 6.14
CA ALA A 247 -8.70 10.61 4.92
C ALA A 247 -8.61 9.45 3.90
N VAL A 248 -7.43 8.85 3.71
CA VAL A 248 -7.28 7.69 2.81
C VAL A 248 -8.13 6.51 3.27
N VAL A 249 -8.16 6.20 4.57
CA VAL A 249 -8.99 5.11 5.10
C VAL A 249 -10.47 5.39 4.88
N GLU A 250 -10.94 6.61 5.16
CA GLU A 250 -12.32 7.02 4.94
C GLU A 250 -12.69 6.92 3.45
N ASP A 251 -11.87 7.44 2.56
CA ASP A 251 -12.08 7.38 1.11
C ASP A 251 -12.19 5.93 0.60
N CYS A 252 -11.30 5.03 1.04
CA CYS A 252 -11.33 3.62 0.66
C CYS A 252 -12.60 2.93 1.16
N VAL A 253 -12.98 3.14 2.44
CA VAL A 253 -14.17 2.53 3.03
C VAL A 253 -15.43 3.01 2.32
N ASN A 254 -15.55 4.31 2.04
CA ASN A 254 -16.70 4.88 1.36
C ASN A 254 -16.77 4.45 -0.12
N ALA A 255 -15.63 4.33 -0.80
CA ALA A 255 -15.57 3.86 -2.19
C ALA A 255 -16.01 2.39 -2.34
N VAL A 256 -15.59 1.53 -1.43
CA VAL A 256 -15.99 0.10 -1.42
C VAL A 256 -17.45 -0.05 -0.98
N GLY A 257 -17.88 0.79 -0.03
CA GLY A 257 -19.16 0.66 0.66
C GLY A 257 -19.13 -0.45 1.72
N VAL A 258 -20.02 -0.35 2.69
CA VAL A 258 -20.02 -1.19 3.89
C VAL A 258 -21.33 -1.94 4.03
N ASP A 259 -21.27 -3.27 4.12
CA ASP A 259 -22.45 -4.08 4.41
C ASP A 259 -22.92 -3.86 5.86
N LEU A 260 -24.12 -3.34 6.02
CA LEU A 260 -24.68 -2.94 7.31
C LEU A 260 -24.87 -4.13 8.25
N ASN A 261 -25.14 -5.31 7.69
CA ASN A 261 -25.47 -6.51 8.45
C ASN A 261 -24.23 -7.33 8.89
N THR A 262 -23.07 -7.12 8.26
CA THR A 262 -21.86 -7.89 8.56
C THR A 262 -20.72 -7.04 9.13
N ALA A 263 -20.77 -5.73 8.92
CA ALA A 263 -19.68 -4.82 9.30
C ALA A 263 -19.40 -4.79 10.80
N SER A 264 -18.12 -4.70 11.14
CA SER A 264 -17.64 -4.49 12.50
C SER A 264 -17.74 -3.01 12.92
N VAL A 265 -17.72 -2.74 14.22
CA VAL A 265 -17.68 -1.37 14.75
C VAL A 265 -16.52 -0.55 14.19
N PRO A 266 -15.26 -1.06 14.12
CA PRO A 266 -14.16 -0.33 13.51
C PRO A 266 -14.42 0.07 12.06
N LEU A 267 -14.99 -0.83 11.25
CA LEU A 267 -15.30 -0.55 9.84
C LEU A 267 -16.40 0.52 9.71
N LEU A 268 -17.49 0.38 10.47
CA LEU A 268 -18.59 1.35 10.50
C LEU A 268 -18.12 2.75 10.96
N THR A 269 -17.17 2.81 11.89
CA THR A 269 -16.62 4.10 12.39
C THR A 269 -15.90 4.88 11.29
N ARG A 270 -15.45 4.22 10.23
CA ARG A 270 -14.77 4.85 9.07
C ARG A 270 -15.73 5.32 7.98
N VAL A 271 -17.00 5.01 8.10
CA VAL A 271 -18.05 5.52 7.18
C VAL A 271 -18.30 6.99 7.46
N ALA A 272 -18.33 7.81 6.41
CA ALA A 272 -18.60 9.24 6.51
C ALA A 272 -19.92 9.50 7.27
N GLY A 273 -19.90 10.44 8.18
CA GLY A 273 -21.07 10.80 9.00
C GLY A 273 -21.34 9.89 10.20
N LEU A 274 -20.59 8.80 10.40
CA LEU A 274 -20.71 7.93 11.57
C LEU A 274 -19.63 8.21 12.62
N THR A 275 -20.05 8.32 13.87
CA THR A 275 -19.13 8.32 15.02
C THR A 275 -18.99 6.90 15.58
N ARG A 276 -17.96 6.65 16.39
CA ARG A 276 -17.76 5.36 17.08
C ARG A 276 -19.00 4.93 17.87
N MET A 277 -19.66 5.87 18.54
CA MET A 277 -20.87 5.56 19.31
C MET A 277 -22.04 5.17 18.41
N MET A 278 -22.23 5.85 17.27
CA MET A 278 -23.25 5.47 16.30
C MET A 278 -22.98 4.07 15.72
N ALA A 279 -21.70 3.78 15.40
CA ALA A 279 -21.29 2.45 14.94
C ALA A 279 -21.60 1.34 15.97
N GLN A 280 -21.31 1.59 17.25
CA GLN A 280 -21.69 0.69 18.35
C GLN A 280 -23.21 0.50 18.45
N ASN A 281 -23.97 1.58 18.35
CA ASN A 281 -25.43 1.51 18.41
C ASN A 281 -26.04 0.77 17.20
N ILE A 282 -25.43 0.88 16.02
CA ILE A 282 -25.84 0.10 14.84
C ILE A 282 -25.67 -1.40 15.10
N VAL A 283 -24.52 -1.80 15.62
CA VAL A 283 -24.25 -3.22 15.94
C VAL A 283 -25.19 -3.72 17.04
N ALA A 284 -25.35 -2.96 18.12
CA ALA A 284 -26.28 -3.30 19.21
C ALA A 284 -27.73 -3.44 18.69
N TRP A 285 -28.19 -2.52 17.85
CA TRP A 285 -29.52 -2.59 17.26
C TRP A 285 -29.70 -3.86 16.43
N ARG A 286 -28.70 -4.21 15.62
CA ARG A 286 -28.68 -5.44 14.81
C ARG A 286 -28.74 -6.70 15.67
N ASP A 287 -27.99 -6.72 16.77
CA ASP A 287 -27.96 -7.86 17.71
C ASP A 287 -29.29 -8.05 18.43
N GLU A 288 -30.01 -6.95 18.72
CA GLU A 288 -31.31 -6.96 19.41
C GLU A 288 -32.50 -7.22 18.48
N ASN A 289 -32.46 -6.64 17.25
CA ASN A 289 -33.62 -6.60 16.35
C ASN A 289 -33.46 -7.48 15.10
N GLY A 290 -32.28 -8.11 14.94
CA GLY A 290 -31.94 -8.85 13.73
C GLY A 290 -31.40 -7.97 12.60
N GLN A 291 -31.28 -8.55 11.42
CA GLN A 291 -30.71 -7.88 10.25
C GLN A 291 -31.54 -6.69 9.79
N PHE A 292 -30.87 -5.62 9.36
CA PHE A 292 -31.50 -4.52 8.66
C PHE A 292 -32.08 -5.00 7.33
N GLN A 293 -33.34 -4.65 7.08
CA GLN A 293 -34.07 -4.96 5.84
C GLN A 293 -34.05 -3.81 4.85
N ASN A 294 -33.91 -2.58 5.33
CA ASN A 294 -33.81 -1.38 4.52
C ASN A 294 -33.04 -0.27 5.24
N ARG A 295 -32.49 0.68 4.48
CA ARG A 295 -31.72 1.81 5.00
C ARG A 295 -32.54 2.72 5.94
N GLN A 296 -33.86 2.81 5.78
CA GLN A 296 -34.70 3.64 6.63
C GLN A 296 -34.71 3.18 8.09
N GLN A 297 -34.46 1.91 8.35
CA GLN A 297 -34.34 1.39 9.72
C GLN A 297 -33.20 2.01 10.51
N LEU A 298 -32.18 2.57 9.84
CA LEU A 298 -31.09 3.32 10.50
C LEU A 298 -31.62 4.49 11.33
N LEU A 299 -32.72 5.12 10.94
CA LEU A 299 -33.34 6.19 11.71
C LEU A 299 -33.93 5.72 13.06
N LYS A 300 -34.06 4.40 13.27
CA LYS A 300 -34.46 3.80 14.55
C LYS A 300 -33.29 3.57 15.49
N VAL A 301 -32.07 3.69 14.99
CA VAL A 301 -30.83 3.50 15.78
C VAL A 301 -30.62 4.72 16.67
N SER A 302 -30.36 4.47 17.95
CA SER A 302 -30.12 5.55 18.93
C SER A 302 -28.99 6.47 18.48
N ARG A 303 -29.18 7.77 18.58
CA ARG A 303 -28.26 8.86 18.20
C ARG A 303 -27.97 9.00 16.70
N LEU A 304 -28.58 8.19 15.84
CA LEU A 304 -28.48 8.32 14.39
C LEU A 304 -29.69 9.13 13.89
N GLY A 305 -29.56 10.45 13.89
CA GLY A 305 -30.58 11.37 13.42
C GLY A 305 -30.57 11.56 11.90
N PRO A 306 -31.57 12.33 11.36
CA PRO A 306 -31.72 12.55 9.92
C PRO A 306 -30.42 13.06 9.23
N LYS A 307 -29.70 13.98 9.88
CA LYS A 307 -28.44 14.53 9.32
C LYS A 307 -27.35 13.47 9.18
N ALA A 308 -27.17 12.61 10.18
CA ALA A 308 -26.21 11.51 10.11
C ALA A 308 -26.63 10.47 9.07
N PHE A 309 -27.93 10.17 8.98
CA PHE A 309 -28.52 9.31 7.96
C PHE A 309 -28.21 9.82 6.54
N GLU A 310 -28.48 11.10 6.29
CA GLU A 310 -28.18 11.75 5.01
C GLU A 310 -26.70 11.66 4.62
N GLN A 311 -25.79 11.72 5.59
CA GLN A 311 -24.36 11.62 5.33
C GLN A 311 -23.87 10.18 5.09
N CYS A 312 -24.41 9.18 5.78
CA CYS A 312 -23.89 7.81 5.76
C CYS A 312 -24.64 6.85 4.84
N ALA A 313 -25.91 7.11 4.53
CA ALA A 313 -26.80 6.13 3.90
C ALA A 313 -26.32 5.64 2.52
N GLY A 314 -25.66 6.51 1.72
CA GLY A 314 -25.12 6.15 0.41
C GLY A 314 -23.96 5.16 0.47
N PHE A 315 -23.26 5.09 1.60
CA PHE A 315 -22.11 4.23 1.81
C PHE A 315 -22.43 2.91 2.52
N LEU A 316 -23.63 2.81 3.08
CA LEU A 316 -24.11 1.61 3.79
C LEU A 316 -25.00 0.78 2.85
N ARG A 317 -24.68 -0.51 2.72
CA ARG A 317 -25.35 -1.44 1.81
C ARG A 317 -26.11 -2.52 2.56
N ILE A 318 -27.20 -2.98 1.95
CA ILE A 318 -28.00 -4.12 2.44
C ILE A 318 -28.25 -5.04 1.25
N ASN A 319 -27.50 -6.16 1.17
CA ASN A 319 -27.48 -7.01 -0.03
C ASN A 319 -28.76 -7.83 -0.24
N HIS A 320 -29.51 -8.13 0.82
CA HIS A 320 -30.70 -9.00 0.77
C HIS A 320 -31.89 -8.36 1.49
N GLY A 321 -32.04 -7.04 1.34
CA GLY A 321 -33.13 -6.28 1.96
C GLY A 321 -34.40 -6.19 1.10
N ASP A 322 -35.37 -5.44 1.62
CA ASP A 322 -36.67 -5.22 0.98
C ASP A 322 -36.52 -4.40 -0.33
N ASN A 323 -35.62 -3.44 -0.35
CA ASN A 323 -35.36 -2.56 -1.50
C ASN A 323 -34.03 -2.89 -2.16
N PRO A 324 -34.03 -3.38 -3.43
CA PRO A 324 -32.80 -3.67 -4.15
C PRO A 324 -31.84 -2.47 -4.30
N LEU A 325 -32.35 -1.23 -4.28
CA LEU A 325 -31.51 -0.03 -4.33
C LEU A 325 -30.61 0.12 -3.10
N ASP A 326 -31.00 -0.47 -1.96
CA ASP A 326 -30.20 -0.44 -0.74
C ASP A 326 -28.89 -1.28 -0.86
N ALA A 327 -28.79 -2.14 -1.87
CA ALA A 327 -27.56 -2.84 -2.22
C ALA A 327 -26.62 -2.03 -3.14
N SER A 328 -27.11 -0.90 -3.69
CA SER A 328 -26.38 -0.05 -4.62
C SER A 328 -25.73 1.16 -3.92
N THR A 329 -24.92 1.92 -4.66
CA THR A 329 -24.36 3.21 -4.23
C THR A 329 -25.35 4.37 -4.38
N VAL A 330 -26.54 4.14 -4.98
CA VAL A 330 -27.56 5.19 -5.13
C VAL A 330 -28.00 5.68 -3.75
N HIS A 331 -27.84 6.98 -3.53
CA HIS A 331 -28.26 7.59 -2.27
C HIS A 331 -29.79 7.61 -2.15
N PRO A 332 -30.39 7.37 -0.95
CA PRO A 332 -31.83 7.36 -0.78
C PRO A 332 -32.56 8.63 -1.27
N GLU A 333 -31.92 9.79 -1.21
CA GLU A 333 -32.47 11.03 -1.75
C GLU A 333 -32.67 11.00 -3.27
N ALA A 334 -31.90 10.18 -3.98
CA ALA A 334 -31.97 10.03 -5.42
C ALA A 334 -32.92 8.91 -5.89
N TYR A 335 -33.58 8.19 -4.96
CA TYR A 335 -34.59 7.19 -5.33
C TYR A 335 -35.71 7.74 -6.21
N PRO A 336 -36.23 8.98 -6.03
CA PRO A 336 -37.19 9.55 -6.96
C PRO A 336 -36.70 9.66 -8.41
N VAL A 337 -35.39 9.80 -8.65
CA VAL A 337 -34.85 9.76 -10.01
C VAL A 337 -35.00 8.36 -10.61
N VAL A 338 -34.72 7.33 -9.82
CA VAL A 338 -34.90 5.93 -10.25
C VAL A 338 -36.35 5.63 -10.51
N GLU A 339 -37.28 6.13 -9.69
CA GLU A 339 -38.73 5.97 -9.90
C GLU A 339 -39.18 6.60 -11.24
N ARG A 340 -38.63 7.77 -11.61
CA ARG A 340 -38.89 8.38 -12.93
C ARG A 340 -38.37 7.51 -14.07
N ILE A 341 -37.18 6.90 -13.91
CA ILE A 341 -36.64 5.99 -14.89
C ILE A 341 -37.52 4.75 -15.04
N LEU A 342 -37.98 4.15 -13.94
CA LEU A 342 -38.91 3.01 -13.93
C LEU A 342 -40.23 3.33 -14.63
N ALA A 343 -40.80 4.51 -14.34
CA ALA A 343 -42.02 4.96 -14.98
C ALA A 343 -41.86 5.15 -16.50
N ALA A 344 -40.73 5.68 -16.94
CA ALA A 344 -40.44 5.89 -18.36
C ALA A 344 -40.17 4.57 -19.11
N THR A 345 -39.51 3.61 -18.48
CA THR A 345 -39.18 2.30 -19.07
C THR A 345 -40.31 1.28 -18.92
N GLN A 346 -41.27 1.53 -18.07
CA GLN A 346 -42.37 0.61 -17.71
C GLN A 346 -41.89 -0.76 -17.20
N GLN A 347 -40.69 -0.81 -16.60
CA GLN A 347 -40.07 -2.02 -16.07
C GLN A 347 -40.10 -2.02 -14.55
N ALA A 348 -40.09 -3.23 -13.96
CA ALA A 348 -39.88 -3.38 -12.53
C ALA A 348 -38.37 -3.15 -12.17
N LEU A 349 -38.12 -2.64 -10.97
CA LEU A 349 -36.74 -2.34 -10.51
C LEU A 349 -35.80 -3.54 -10.69
N LYS A 350 -36.24 -4.75 -10.32
CA LYS A 350 -35.44 -5.98 -10.42
C LYS A 350 -35.07 -6.35 -11.86
N ASP A 351 -35.93 -6.00 -12.82
CA ASP A 351 -35.71 -6.32 -14.23
C ASP A 351 -34.84 -5.26 -14.92
N LEU A 352 -34.87 -4.02 -14.43
CA LEU A 352 -34.05 -2.92 -14.93
C LEU A 352 -32.61 -2.97 -14.41
N MET A 353 -32.43 -3.33 -13.13
CA MET A 353 -31.10 -3.44 -12.52
C MET A 353 -30.30 -4.56 -13.18
N GLY A 354 -29.12 -4.22 -13.73
CA GLY A 354 -28.26 -5.11 -14.48
C GLY A 354 -28.60 -5.22 -15.98
N ASN A 355 -29.68 -4.61 -16.44
CA ASN A 355 -30.07 -4.61 -17.85
C ASN A 355 -29.32 -3.51 -18.63
N SER A 356 -28.06 -3.81 -18.99
CA SER A 356 -27.21 -2.86 -19.72
C SER A 356 -27.78 -2.39 -21.05
N SER A 357 -28.58 -3.21 -21.75
CA SER A 357 -29.13 -2.85 -23.06
C SER A 357 -30.16 -1.74 -22.98
N GLU A 358 -31.03 -1.79 -21.99
CA GLU A 358 -32.06 -0.75 -21.75
C GLU A 358 -31.43 0.52 -21.18
N LEU A 359 -30.59 0.36 -20.15
CA LEU A 359 -29.99 1.48 -19.43
C LEU A 359 -29.09 2.35 -20.31
N ARG A 360 -28.37 1.78 -21.29
CA ARG A 360 -27.53 2.53 -22.23
C ARG A 360 -28.31 3.36 -23.24
N ASN A 361 -29.56 3.01 -23.50
CA ASN A 361 -30.42 3.75 -24.40
C ASN A 361 -31.05 5.00 -23.75
N LEU A 362 -30.95 5.11 -22.42
CA LEU A 362 -31.51 6.24 -21.67
C LEU A 362 -30.62 7.48 -21.81
N LYS A 363 -31.25 8.62 -22.01
CA LYS A 363 -30.59 9.92 -21.98
C LYS A 363 -30.70 10.52 -20.58
N ALA A 364 -29.57 10.73 -19.92
CA ALA A 364 -29.55 11.28 -18.55
C ALA A 364 -30.28 12.62 -18.44
N SER A 365 -30.26 13.45 -19.49
CA SER A 365 -30.97 14.74 -19.56
C SER A 365 -32.47 14.65 -19.32
N ASP A 366 -33.09 13.49 -19.63
CA ASP A 366 -34.54 13.33 -19.58
C ASP A 366 -35.05 13.08 -18.15
N PHE A 367 -34.14 12.79 -17.21
CA PHE A 367 -34.44 12.46 -15.80
C PHE A 367 -33.85 13.47 -14.80
N THR A 368 -33.35 14.59 -15.28
CA THR A 368 -32.82 15.67 -14.43
C THR A 368 -33.93 16.49 -13.77
N ASP A 369 -33.62 17.12 -12.65
CA ASP A 369 -34.47 18.08 -11.96
C ASP A 369 -33.62 19.20 -11.34
N GLU A 370 -34.24 20.10 -10.55
CA GLU A 370 -33.55 21.20 -9.87
C GLU A 370 -32.45 20.72 -8.89
N LYS A 371 -32.58 19.51 -8.34
CA LYS A 371 -31.67 18.93 -7.34
C LYS A 371 -30.61 18.03 -8.01
N PHE A 372 -30.99 17.28 -9.05
CA PHE A 372 -30.15 16.26 -9.68
C PHE A 372 -29.87 16.61 -11.16
N GLY A 373 -28.65 17.04 -11.43
CA GLY A 373 -28.20 17.37 -12.78
C GLY A 373 -27.74 16.15 -13.59
N VAL A 374 -27.38 16.38 -14.85
CA VAL A 374 -26.93 15.34 -15.80
C VAL A 374 -25.80 14.45 -15.25
N PRO A 375 -24.75 14.98 -14.57
CA PRO A 375 -23.70 14.12 -14.02
C PRO A 375 -24.24 13.09 -13.02
N THR A 376 -25.06 13.53 -12.06
CA THR A 376 -25.66 12.66 -11.04
C THR A 376 -26.56 11.59 -11.64
N VAL A 377 -27.42 11.97 -12.60
CA VAL A 377 -28.31 11.01 -13.28
C VAL A 377 -27.48 10.00 -14.10
N THR A 378 -26.40 10.45 -14.74
CA THR A 378 -25.49 9.55 -15.47
C THR A 378 -24.86 8.52 -14.55
N ASP A 379 -24.44 8.93 -13.35
CA ASP A 379 -23.84 8.02 -12.37
C ASP A 379 -24.88 7.04 -11.79
N ILE A 380 -26.12 7.49 -11.57
CA ILE A 380 -27.23 6.61 -11.18
C ILE A 380 -27.49 5.55 -12.26
N ILE A 381 -27.54 5.92 -13.55
CA ILE A 381 -27.75 4.97 -14.64
C ILE A 381 -26.62 3.95 -14.70
N LYS A 382 -25.35 4.38 -14.55
CA LYS A 382 -24.19 3.47 -14.50
C LYS A 382 -24.26 2.53 -13.31
N GLU A 383 -24.69 3.03 -12.15
CA GLU A 383 -24.84 2.21 -10.96
C GLU A 383 -25.97 1.18 -11.11
N LEU A 384 -27.08 1.54 -11.75
CA LEU A 384 -28.13 0.58 -12.06
C LEU A 384 -27.70 -0.48 -13.08
N GLU A 385 -26.76 -0.16 -13.99
CA GLU A 385 -26.19 -1.11 -14.94
C GLU A 385 -25.36 -2.20 -14.22
N LYS A 386 -24.63 -1.83 -13.16
CA LYS A 386 -23.78 -2.73 -12.38
C LYS A 386 -23.87 -2.39 -10.88
N PRO A 387 -24.99 -2.74 -10.23
CA PRO A 387 -25.27 -2.31 -8.87
C PRO A 387 -24.28 -2.90 -7.87
N GLY A 388 -23.83 -2.07 -6.94
CA GLY A 388 -23.00 -2.48 -5.84
C GLY A 388 -21.63 -3.05 -6.22
N ARG A 389 -21.11 -2.69 -7.38
CA ARG A 389 -19.81 -3.19 -7.84
C ARG A 389 -18.71 -2.78 -6.86
N ASP A 390 -17.92 -3.78 -6.42
CA ASP A 390 -16.69 -3.53 -5.66
C ASP A 390 -15.64 -2.89 -6.61
N PRO A 391 -15.08 -1.72 -6.27
CA PRO A 391 -14.05 -1.07 -7.09
C PRO A 391 -12.70 -1.77 -7.03
N ARG A 392 -12.51 -2.68 -6.08
CA ARG A 392 -11.27 -3.45 -5.93
C ARG A 392 -11.10 -4.44 -7.10
N PRO A 393 -9.85 -4.79 -7.47
CA PRO A 393 -9.61 -5.79 -8.51
C PRO A 393 -10.15 -7.16 -8.10
N GLU A 394 -10.38 -8.03 -9.08
CA GLU A 394 -10.73 -9.43 -8.81
C GLU A 394 -9.52 -10.15 -8.23
N PHE A 395 -9.77 -10.99 -7.22
CA PHE A 395 -8.74 -11.82 -6.62
C PHE A 395 -8.24 -12.86 -7.62
N LYS A 396 -6.94 -12.83 -7.89
CA LYS A 396 -6.23 -13.79 -8.75
C LYS A 396 -4.97 -14.22 -8.02
N THR A 397 -4.62 -15.49 -8.15
CA THR A 397 -3.34 -16.01 -7.67
C THR A 397 -2.43 -16.24 -8.87
N ALA A 398 -1.14 -15.88 -8.74
CA ALA A 398 -0.15 -16.19 -9.76
C ALA A 398 -0.01 -17.71 -9.91
N GLN A 399 -0.03 -18.20 -11.13
CA GLN A 399 0.30 -19.58 -11.45
C GLN A 399 1.79 -19.62 -11.76
N PHE A 400 2.59 -20.00 -10.76
CA PHE A 400 4.03 -20.17 -10.95
C PHE A 400 4.29 -21.39 -11.84
N ALA A 401 5.32 -21.30 -12.69
CA ALA A 401 5.65 -22.36 -13.62
C ALA A 401 6.18 -23.60 -12.88
N ASP A 402 5.66 -24.76 -13.20
CA ASP A 402 6.12 -26.02 -12.67
C ASP A 402 7.59 -26.27 -13.01
N GLY A 403 8.38 -26.69 -12.01
CA GLY A 403 9.81 -26.98 -12.18
C GLY A 403 10.74 -25.75 -12.15
N VAL A 404 10.20 -24.55 -11.83
CA VAL A 404 10.98 -23.32 -11.63
C VAL A 404 10.90 -22.94 -10.15
N GLU A 405 11.79 -23.50 -9.33
CA GLU A 405 11.79 -23.30 -7.88
C GLU A 405 12.96 -22.43 -7.38
N THR A 406 14.03 -22.33 -8.15
CA THR A 406 15.24 -21.59 -7.78
C THR A 406 15.73 -20.70 -8.92
N MET A 407 16.61 -19.74 -8.59
CA MET A 407 17.24 -18.89 -9.61
C MET A 407 18.04 -19.70 -10.66
N ASN A 408 18.51 -20.92 -10.32
CA ASN A 408 19.24 -21.78 -11.25
C ASN A 408 18.35 -22.37 -12.34
N ASP A 409 17.06 -22.43 -12.10
CA ASP A 409 16.08 -22.98 -13.05
C ASP A 409 15.66 -21.95 -14.09
N LEU A 410 16.00 -20.67 -13.86
CA LEU A 410 15.68 -19.57 -14.75
C LEU A 410 16.62 -19.53 -15.96
N GLN A 411 16.03 -19.36 -17.13
CA GLN A 411 16.76 -19.12 -18.38
C GLN A 411 16.29 -17.80 -19.01
N PRO A 412 17.22 -17.00 -19.56
CA PRO A 412 16.84 -15.83 -20.34
C PRO A 412 15.87 -16.19 -21.47
N GLY A 413 14.81 -15.41 -21.62
CA GLY A 413 13.75 -15.65 -22.59
C GLY A 413 12.52 -16.41 -22.05
N MET A 414 12.59 -17.02 -20.86
CA MET A 414 11.42 -17.63 -20.22
C MET A 414 10.33 -16.58 -19.95
N ILE A 415 9.10 -16.92 -20.30
CA ILE A 415 7.91 -16.12 -19.98
C ILE A 415 7.22 -16.78 -18.79
N LEU A 416 7.10 -16.04 -17.70
CA LEU A 416 6.57 -16.50 -16.42
C LEU A 416 5.43 -15.59 -15.97
N GLU A 417 4.52 -16.14 -15.20
CA GLU A 417 3.54 -15.35 -14.46
C GLU A 417 4.13 -15.01 -13.08
N GLY A 418 3.94 -13.78 -12.63
CA GLY A 418 4.44 -13.35 -11.33
C GLY A 418 3.51 -12.36 -10.64
N ALA A 419 3.66 -12.23 -9.34
CA ALA A 419 2.95 -11.26 -8.53
C ALA A 419 3.84 -10.06 -8.23
N VAL A 420 3.34 -8.84 -8.45
CA VAL A 420 4.05 -7.62 -8.09
C VAL A 420 4.10 -7.50 -6.56
N THR A 421 5.29 -7.53 -5.99
CA THR A 421 5.50 -7.43 -4.54
C THR A 421 5.69 -6.01 -4.07
N ASN A 422 6.35 -5.17 -4.87
CA ASN A 422 6.61 -3.77 -4.54
C ASN A 422 6.79 -2.94 -5.82
N VAL A 423 6.39 -1.67 -5.75
CA VAL A 423 6.56 -0.69 -6.82
C VAL A 423 7.37 0.49 -6.31
N THR A 424 8.39 0.89 -7.06
CA THR A 424 9.31 1.99 -6.75
C THR A 424 9.38 2.95 -7.94
N ASN A 425 9.95 4.13 -7.75
CA ASN A 425 10.09 5.12 -8.82
C ASN A 425 10.94 4.64 -10.03
N PHE A 426 11.79 3.64 -9.83
CA PHE A 426 12.64 3.08 -10.90
C PHE A 426 12.12 1.77 -11.49
N GLY A 427 11.01 1.22 -10.99
CA GLY A 427 10.40 0.00 -11.52
C GLY A 427 9.61 -0.81 -10.51
N ALA A 428 9.25 -2.03 -10.88
CA ALA A 428 8.48 -2.95 -10.06
C ALA A 428 9.26 -4.21 -9.71
N PHE A 429 9.14 -4.68 -8.48
CA PHE A 429 9.63 -5.98 -8.04
C PHE A 429 8.52 -7.01 -8.23
N VAL A 430 8.87 -8.16 -8.82
CA VAL A 430 7.91 -9.21 -9.17
C VAL A 430 8.43 -10.55 -8.63
N ASP A 431 7.61 -11.19 -7.80
CA ASP A 431 7.81 -12.58 -7.38
C ASP A 431 7.37 -13.52 -8.52
N ILE A 432 8.30 -14.31 -9.03
CA ILE A 432 8.08 -15.30 -10.08
C ILE A 432 8.22 -16.75 -9.56
N GLY A 433 8.19 -16.93 -8.24
CA GLY A 433 8.23 -18.25 -7.58
C GLY A 433 9.63 -18.80 -7.26
N VAL A 434 10.71 -18.06 -7.52
CA VAL A 434 12.11 -18.53 -7.33
C VAL A 434 12.78 -18.00 -6.05
N HIS A 435 12.02 -17.60 -5.07
CA HIS A 435 12.50 -17.08 -3.77
C HIS A 435 13.38 -15.82 -3.83
N GLN A 436 13.43 -15.16 -4.97
CA GLN A 436 14.09 -13.87 -5.18
C GLN A 436 13.25 -13.06 -6.15
N ASP A 437 12.84 -11.88 -5.73
CA ASP A 437 12.07 -10.99 -6.59
C ASP A 437 12.93 -10.52 -7.76
N GLY A 438 12.37 -10.57 -8.94
CA GLY A 438 12.95 -9.98 -10.13
C GLY A 438 12.57 -8.51 -10.25
N LEU A 439 13.45 -7.71 -10.85
CA LEU A 439 13.19 -6.29 -11.11
C LEU A 439 12.75 -6.08 -12.56
N VAL A 440 11.59 -5.51 -12.75
CA VAL A 440 11.16 -4.89 -14.01
C VAL A 440 11.49 -3.40 -13.93
N HIS A 441 12.49 -2.96 -14.68
CA HIS A 441 12.87 -1.54 -14.71
C HIS A 441 11.75 -0.71 -15.34
N ILE A 442 11.61 0.58 -14.98
CA ILE A 442 10.56 1.48 -15.47
C ILE A 442 10.47 1.50 -17.01
N SER A 443 11.59 1.43 -17.72
CA SER A 443 11.63 1.38 -19.19
C SER A 443 11.13 0.05 -19.78
N SER A 444 11.00 -1.00 -18.98
CA SER A 444 10.57 -2.34 -19.36
C SER A 444 9.16 -2.69 -18.87
N LEU A 445 8.46 -1.75 -18.23
CA LEU A 445 7.08 -1.92 -17.77
C LEU A 445 6.06 -1.86 -18.91
N SER A 446 6.31 -1.02 -19.92
CA SER A 446 5.39 -0.81 -21.03
C SER A 446 6.13 -0.43 -22.32
N ASN A 447 5.49 -0.62 -23.47
CA ASN A 447 5.98 -0.14 -24.78
C ASN A 447 5.81 1.40 -24.93
N LYS A 448 5.02 2.03 -24.04
CA LYS A 448 4.88 3.49 -23.97
C LYS A 448 5.80 4.05 -22.88
N PHE A 449 6.17 5.32 -23.03
CA PHE A 449 6.91 6.01 -21.98
C PHE A 449 6.11 6.04 -20.68
N VAL A 450 6.71 5.60 -19.60
CA VAL A 450 6.12 5.55 -18.25
C VAL A 450 6.87 6.56 -17.39
N GLU A 451 6.17 7.55 -16.87
CA GLU A 451 6.71 8.53 -15.94
C GLU A 451 6.63 8.04 -14.49
N ASP A 452 5.53 7.40 -14.14
CA ASP A 452 5.30 6.80 -12.82
C ASP A 452 4.91 5.32 -12.96
N PRO A 453 5.71 4.37 -12.44
CA PRO A 453 5.42 2.94 -12.44
C PRO A 453 4.07 2.57 -11.84
N HIS A 454 3.59 3.31 -10.83
CA HIS A 454 2.28 3.08 -10.19
C HIS A 454 1.08 3.27 -11.11
N THR A 455 1.25 3.94 -12.25
CA THR A 455 0.19 4.08 -13.27
C THR A 455 0.03 2.83 -14.13
N VAL A 456 1.03 1.93 -14.12
CA VAL A 456 1.07 0.72 -14.94
C VAL A 456 0.81 -0.53 -14.12
N VAL A 457 1.40 -0.62 -12.92
CA VAL A 457 1.29 -1.79 -12.04
C VAL A 457 1.17 -1.36 -10.58
N LYS A 458 0.50 -2.19 -9.79
CA LYS A 458 0.33 -2.02 -8.34
C LYS A 458 0.81 -3.27 -7.61
N ALA A 459 1.19 -3.13 -6.34
CA ALA A 459 1.49 -4.27 -5.50
C ALA A 459 0.28 -5.22 -5.42
N GLY A 460 0.52 -6.50 -5.63
CA GLY A 460 -0.53 -7.54 -5.71
C GLY A 460 -1.02 -7.84 -7.14
N ASP A 461 -0.67 -7.05 -8.15
CA ASP A 461 -1.04 -7.35 -9.54
C ASP A 461 -0.33 -8.61 -10.04
N ILE A 462 -1.06 -9.44 -10.79
CA ILE A 462 -0.51 -10.59 -11.49
C ILE A 462 -0.12 -10.17 -12.90
N VAL A 463 1.17 -10.31 -13.21
CA VAL A 463 1.75 -9.85 -14.47
C VAL A 463 2.50 -10.97 -15.19
N LYS A 464 2.50 -10.93 -16.52
CA LYS A 464 3.38 -11.80 -17.33
C LYS A 464 4.68 -11.07 -17.57
N VAL A 465 5.77 -11.72 -17.23
CA VAL A 465 7.13 -11.19 -17.37
C VAL A 465 8.01 -12.14 -18.14
N LYS A 466 8.97 -11.59 -18.87
CA LYS A 466 10.04 -12.35 -19.53
C LYS A 466 11.35 -12.13 -18.79
N VAL A 467 12.10 -13.20 -18.58
CA VAL A 467 13.43 -13.16 -17.98
C VAL A 467 14.42 -12.60 -18.99
N LEU A 468 15.08 -11.49 -18.67
CA LEU A 468 16.14 -10.89 -19.51
C LEU A 468 17.51 -11.39 -19.12
N GLU A 469 17.83 -11.39 -17.83
CA GLU A 469 19.15 -11.74 -17.29
C GLU A 469 18.99 -12.31 -15.87
N VAL A 470 19.86 -13.29 -15.53
CA VAL A 470 19.95 -13.87 -14.19
C VAL A 470 21.41 -13.79 -13.73
N ASP A 471 21.68 -12.96 -12.72
CA ASP A 471 22.98 -12.86 -12.06
C ASP A 471 22.95 -13.63 -10.73
N LEU A 472 23.45 -14.87 -10.77
CA LEU A 472 23.48 -15.75 -9.60
C LEU A 472 24.44 -15.26 -8.50
N GLN A 473 25.52 -14.54 -8.87
CA GLN A 473 26.50 -14.04 -7.90
C GLN A 473 25.95 -12.88 -7.09
N ARG A 474 25.24 -11.96 -7.77
CA ARG A 474 24.64 -10.78 -7.14
C ARG A 474 23.21 -11.03 -6.69
N LYS A 475 22.65 -12.21 -6.93
CA LYS A 475 21.26 -12.57 -6.66
C LYS A 475 20.28 -11.56 -7.28
N ARG A 476 20.45 -11.26 -8.55
CA ARG A 476 19.61 -10.31 -9.28
C ARG A 476 18.98 -11.00 -10.48
N ILE A 477 17.69 -10.70 -10.68
CA ILE A 477 16.91 -11.17 -11.84
C ILE A 477 16.38 -9.91 -12.52
N ALA A 478 16.73 -9.72 -13.79
CA ALA A 478 16.18 -8.66 -14.62
C ALA A 478 15.01 -9.22 -15.43
N LEU A 479 13.87 -8.54 -15.33
CA LEU A 479 12.62 -8.93 -15.98
C LEU A 479 12.12 -7.81 -16.89
N THR A 480 11.26 -8.16 -17.85
CA THR A 480 10.51 -7.21 -18.68
C THR A 480 9.05 -7.64 -18.80
N MET A 481 8.14 -6.69 -18.78
CA MET A 481 6.73 -6.89 -19.15
C MET A 481 6.52 -6.75 -20.67
N ARG A 482 7.52 -6.27 -21.39
CA ARG A 482 7.54 -6.19 -22.86
C ARG A 482 7.96 -7.54 -23.42
N LEU A 483 6.97 -8.39 -23.71
CA LEU A 483 7.20 -9.78 -24.11
C LEU A 483 7.90 -9.93 -25.47
N ASP A 484 7.92 -8.88 -26.28
CA ASP A 484 8.63 -8.75 -27.56
C ASP A 484 10.13 -8.42 -27.40
N GLU A 485 10.55 -7.91 -26.22
CA GLU A 485 11.95 -7.58 -25.94
C GLU A 485 12.82 -8.85 -25.88
N GLN A 486 14.00 -8.82 -26.52
CA GLN A 486 14.91 -9.97 -26.57
C GLN A 486 15.98 -9.90 -25.46
N PRO A 487 16.36 -11.04 -24.85
CA PRO A 487 17.47 -11.08 -23.90
C PRO A 487 18.76 -10.57 -24.57
N GLY A 488 19.46 -9.61 -23.94
CA GLY A 488 20.73 -9.07 -24.42
C GLY A 488 20.66 -7.74 -25.19
N GLU A 489 19.49 -7.24 -25.58
CA GLU A 489 19.36 -5.96 -26.33
C GLU A 489 19.49 -4.69 -25.45
N THR A 490 19.42 -4.81 -24.13
CA THR A 490 19.40 -3.67 -23.20
C THR A 490 20.71 -2.91 -23.06
N ASN A 491 21.86 -3.49 -23.47
CA ASN A 491 23.16 -2.84 -23.35
C ASN A 491 23.55 -1.94 -24.53
N ALA A 492 22.88 -2.03 -25.68
CA ALA A 492 23.25 -1.27 -26.89
C ALA A 492 22.68 0.17 -26.95
N ARG A 493 21.65 0.50 -26.16
CA ARG A 493 20.98 1.83 -26.21
C ARG A 493 21.41 2.82 -25.12
N ARG A 494 22.29 2.43 -24.16
CA ARG A 494 22.82 3.33 -23.11
C ARG A 494 24.13 4.02 -23.46
N GLY A 495 24.68 3.84 -24.67
CA GLY A 495 25.97 4.39 -25.12
C GLY A 495 25.88 5.61 -26.04
N GLY A 496 24.79 6.37 -26.05
CA GLY A 496 24.63 7.56 -26.93
C GLY A 496 24.63 8.87 -26.17
N GLY A 497 25.76 9.28 -25.60
CA GLY A 497 25.92 10.57 -24.94
C GLY A 497 27.37 11.03 -24.91
N ASN A 498 27.80 11.80 -25.94
CA ASN A 498 28.97 12.68 -26.01
C ASN A 498 30.34 12.09 -25.63
N GLU A 499 30.98 11.44 -26.59
CA GLU A 499 32.45 11.35 -26.61
C GLU A 499 33.07 12.72 -26.99
N ARG A 500 33.74 13.38 -26.03
CA ARG A 500 34.77 14.37 -26.31
C ARG A 500 36.11 13.62 -26.49
N PRO A 501 36.95 13.98 -27.48
CA PRO A 501 38.16 13.23 -27.78
C PRO A 501 39.18 13.38 -26.67
N GLN A 502 39.59 12.26 -26.11
CA GLN A 502 40.73 12.17 -25.17
C GLN A 502 42.05 12.27 -25.91
N ASN A 503 42.83 13.27 -25.53
CA ASN A 503 44.21 13.46 -25.93
C ASN A 503 45.11 12.46 -25.21
N ASN A 504 45.86 11.68 -25.99
CA ASN A 504 46.87 10.73 -25.54
C ASN A 504 48.00 11.39 -24.75
N ARG A 505 48.21 10.95 -23.49
CA ARG A 505 49.51 11.02 -22.81
C ARG A 505 49.78 9.72 -22.03
N PRO A 506 51.06 9.26 -21.98
CA PRO A 506 51.38 7.89 -21.60
C PRO A 506 51.41 7.66 -20.08
N ALA A 507 51.09 6.41 -19.73
CA ALA A 507 50.95 5.89 -18.39
C ALA A 507 52.20 5.95 -17.51
N ALA A 508 52.04 6.39 -16.25
CA ALA A 508 52.98 6.17 -15.15
C ALA A 508 52.46 5.03 -14.25
N LYS A 509 53.35 4.16 -13.82
CA LYS A 509 53.10 2.92 -13.05
C LYS A 509 52.44 3.19 -11.68
N PRO A 510 51.55 2.33 -11.21
CA PRO A 510 50.92 2.47 -9.90
C PRO A 510 51.80 1.96 -8.76
N ARG A 511 52.00 2.75 -7.74
CA ARG A 511 52.46 2.32 -6.41
C ARG A 511 51.26 1.81 -5.61
N GLY A 512 51.40 0.62 -5.04
CA GLY A 512 50.39 -0.04 -4.24
C GLY A 512 49.94 0.79 -3.02
N ARG A 513 48.65 0.76 -2.79
CA ARG A 513 48.03 1.20 -1.55
C ARG A 513 47.14 0.07 -1.03
N GLU A 514 47.46 -0.37 0.17
CA GLU A 514 46.74 -1.38 0.91
C GLU A 514 45.27 -0.96 1.13
N ALA A 515 44.39 -1.93 0.99
CA ALA A 515 42.95 -1.77 1.26
C ALA A 515 42.70 -1.68 2.75
N GLN A 516 42.04 -0.59 3.19
CA GLN A 516 41.39 -0.52 4.51
C GLN A 516 39.94 -0.96 4.37
N PRO A 517 39.40 -1.74 5.32
CA PRO A 517 38.00 -2.17 5.31
C PRO A 517 37.08 -1.01 5.71
N ALA A 518 35.98 -0.87 4.99
CA ALA A 518 34.90 0.05 5.32
C ALA A 518 34.18 -0.41 6.60
N GLY A 519 34.38 0.30 7.70
CA GLY A 519 33.75 0.06 8.99
C GLY A 519 32.81 1.20 9.36
N ASN A 520 31.53 0.88 9.45
CA ASN A 520 30.53 1.65 10.17
C ASN A 520 30.75 1.43 11.68
N SER A 521 31.72 2.08 12.31
CA SER A 521 31.96 1.86 13.73
C SER A 521 31.71 3.05 14.65
N ALA A 522 31.65 4.28 14.14
CA ALA A 522 31.54 5.47 14.99
C ALA A 522 30.21 5.59 15.76
N MET A 523 29.13 5.07 15.21
CA MET A 523 27.79 5.14 15.85
C MET A 523 27.57 3.99 16.85
N MET A 524 28.15 2.82 16.60
CA MET A 524 28.10 1.68 17.54
C MET A 524 29.02 1.89 18.74
N ASP A 525 30.16 2.53 18.55
CA ASP A 525 31.09 2.85 19.66
C ASP A 525 30.53 3.95 20.57
N ALA A 526 29.81 4.92 20.01
CA ALA A 526 29.10 5.93 20.80
C ALA A 526 27.95 5.34 21.64
N LEU A 527 27.24 4.34 21.11
CA LEU A 527 26.16 3.64 21.82
C LEU A 527 26.69 2.75 22.95
N ALA A 528 27.83 2.06 22.73
CA ALA A 528 28.49 1.24 23.74
C ALA A 528 29.09 2.08 24.90
N ALA A 529 29.60 3.28 24.60
CA ALA A 529 30.10 4.22 25.62
C ALA A 529 28.97 4.83 26.46
N ALA A 530 27.78 4.99 25.91
CA ALA A 530 26.61 5.52 26.65
C ALA A 530 25.97 4.49 27.59
N MET A 531 26.06 3.19 27.30
CA MET A 531 25.49 2.11 28.09
C MET A 531 26.42 1.62 29.24
N GLY A 532 27.70 2.01 29.23
CA GLY A 532 28.73 1.60 30.22
C GLY A 532 28.82 2.43 31.49
N LYS A 533 28.01 3.49 31.67
CA LYS A 533 28.01 4.34 32.88
C LYS A 533 26.70 4.26 33.66
N LYS A 534 26.44 3.11 34.25
CA LYS A 534 25.60 3.01 35.47
C LYS A 534 26.07 1.79 36.25
N ARG A 535 26.92 2.09 37.22
CA ARG A 535 27.06 1.41 38.48
C ARG A 535 27.10 2.47 39.57
#